data_0059d69d041886c4ee3c789a5ef28320
#
_entry.id   0059d69d041886c4ee3c789a5ef28320
#
_cell.length_a   1.000
_cell.length_b   1.000
_cell.length_c   1.000
_cell.angle_alpha   90.00
_cell.angle_beta   90.00
_cell.angle_gamma   90.00
#
_symmetry.space_group_name_H-M   'P 1'
#
loop_
_entity.id
_entity.type
_entity.pdbx_description
1 polymer ?
#
loop_
_entity_poly.entity_id
_entity_poly.type
_entity_poly.pdbx_seq_one_letter_code
_entity_poly.pdbx_strand_id
1 'polypeptide(L)'
;MIAGNGTKMKDRWNIVGCVLFCFVVFGVQAQQQHPVNKKAWGLFQQARESFREGDKEKALGLLLKAETFDQGFSPLYLLKADIYNKKGDKIQEIRAIETALALDSLKSHPYYYFILAEYYFDEADYGKALAHYGRYLSWDKRLQVKAVAERQMENCRFALEALRTQTKQPPEVFYEAGCPVYWPALDVTGQTFLFTEQAGEQETMWMLQGDRRYALNFSGRENYGAPSLTADGRMMYFSRENGRNSFDIYVAYRLSDTSWSEPVNLGAPVNTDGWEAQPAVSADGTRLYFASTREGGRGGSDIWFSYLLRREADGRQLWSQPRCLYFNTGGDEMAPFLYFDNKTLFFASDGYAGMGRKDIYKVDVEQVTPPLNIGITVNTQRDEFGFMVDASGQWGYFSSDISGKRCI
;
A
#
# COMPACT_ATOMS: atom_id res chain seq x y z
N MET A 1 0.52 4.11 13.96
CA MET A 1 0.01 3.82 12.61
C MET A 1 -0.06 2.32 12.42
N ILE A 2 -1.26 1.74 12.61
CA ILE A 2 -1.54 0.31 12.40
C ILE A 2 -1.50 -0.04 10.91
N ALA A 3 -1.78 0.91 10.04
CA ALA A 3 -1.51 0.81 8.61
C ALA A 3 0.00 0.89 8.42
N GLY A 4 0.64 -0.26 8.18
CA GLY A 4 2.08 -0.38 8.01
C GLY A 4 2.65 0.70 7.10
N ASN A 5 3.51 1.51 7.67
CA ASN A 5 4.40 2.45 7.00
C ASN A 5 3.88 3.18 5.74
N GLY A 6 2.97 4.14 5.92
CA GLY A 6 2.80 5.24 4.95
C GLY A 6 4.06 6.10 4.78
N THR A 7 5.07 5.90 5.62
CA THR A 7 6.40 6.52 5.54
C THR A 7 7.22 6.03 4.35
N LYS A 8 7.11 4.76 3.93
CA LYS A 8 7.85 4.28 2.74
C LYS A 8 7.35 4.89 1.42
N MET A 9 6.14 5.41 1.38
CA MET A 9 5.63 6.10 0.18
C MET A 9 6.25 7.50 0.03
N LYS A 10 6.44 8.24 1.12
CA LYS A 10 7.22 9.49 1.10
C LYS A 10 8.71 9.21 0.84
N ASP A 11 9.25 8.10 1.35
CA ASP A 11 10.66 7.75 1.15
C ASP A 11 10.94 7.22 -0.25
N ARG A 12 10.03 6.51 -0.92
CA ARG A 12 10.17 6.18 -2.35
C ARG A 12 10.24 7.45 -3.22
N TRP A 13 9.42 8.46 -2.93
CA TRP A 13 9.47 9.75 -3.63
C TRP A 13 10.66 10.60 -3.20
N ASN A 14 11.19 10.47 -1.98
CA ASN A 14 12.39 11.17 -1.52
C ASN A 14 13.69 10.58 -2.11
N ILE A 15 13.76 9.27 -2.34
CA ILE A 15 14.87 8.65 -3.09
C ILE A 15 14.87 9.19 -4.53
N VAL A 16 13.69 9.36 -5.13
CA VAL A 16 13.50 10.00 -6.44
C VAL A 16 13.99 11.45 -6.44
N GLY A 17 13.74 12.20 -5.38
CA GLY A 17 14.14 13.62 -5.28
C GLY A 17 15.65 13.86 -5.11
N CYS A 18 16.37 12.96 -4.48
CA CYS A 18 17.83 13.10 -4.27
C CYS A 18 18.67 12.74 -5.50
N VAL A 19 18.16 11.86 -6.38
CA VAL A 19 18.93 11.39 -7.56
C VAL A 19 18.89 12.39 -8.71
N LEU A 20 17.81 13.19 -8.83
CA LEU A 20 17.68 14.21 -9.88
C LEU A 20 18.71 15.36 -9.78
N PHE A 21 19.28 15.62 -8.60
CA PHE A 21 20.19 16.74 -8.41
C PHE A 21 21.61 16.52 -8.96
N CYS A 22 22.04 15.27 -9.16
CA CYS A 22 23.40 14.95 -9.61
C CYS A 22 23.54 14.75 -11.14
N PHE A 23 22.48 14.51 -11.89
CA PHE A 23 22.59 14.07 -13.29
C PHE A 23 22.43 15.17 -14.36
N VAL A 24 21.94 16.35 -14.02
CA VAL A 24 21.82 17.47 -15.01
C VAL A 24 23.19 18.05 -15.42
N VAL A 25 24.28 17.65 -14.78
CA VAL A 25 25.59 18.33 -15.00
C VAL A 25 26.44 17.68 -16.10
N PHE A 26 26.24 16.42 -16.51
CA PHE A 26 27.22 15.70 -17.35
C PHE A 26 26.72 15.11 -18.68
N GLY A 27 25.55 15.45 -19.20
CA GLY A 27 24.98 14.75 -20.35
C GLY A 27 24.75 15.54 -21.65
N VAL A 28 25.29 16.74 -21.85
CA VAL A 28 24.99 17.57 -23.03
C VAL A 28 26.09 17.44 -24.12
N GLN A 29 26.65 16.30 -24.32
CA GLN A 29 27.52 16.03 -25.48
C GLN A 29 27.07 14.82 -26.30
N ALA A 30 25.75 14.71 -26.61
CA ALA A 30 25.29 13.74 -27.58
C ALA A 30 24.56 14.45 -28.73
N GLN A 31 25.05 14.26 -29.91
CA GLN A 31 24.63 14.76 -31.21
C GLN A 31 23.13 15.10 -31.26
N GLN A 32 22.81 16.42 -31.26
CA GLN A 32 21.48 16.92 -31.53
C GLN A 32 21.16 16.71 -33.01
N GLN A 33 20.15 15.96 -33.33
CA GLN A 33 19.61 15.85 -34.70
C GLN A 33 18.82 17.11 -35.12
N HIS A 34 18.49 17.99 -34.18
CA HIS A 34 17.76 19.22 -34.41
C HIS A 34 18.63 20.43 -34.02
N PRO A 35 18.95 21.35 -34.96
CA PRO A 35 19.71 22.55 -34.65
C PRO A 35 18.88 23.48 -33.77
N VAL A 36 19.28 23.61 -32.51
CA VAL A 36 18.56 24.42 -31.52
C VAL A 36 18.58 25.90 -31.90
N ASN A 37 17.44 26.55 -31.84
CA ASN A 37 17.33 28.00 -32.01
C ASN A 37 18.17 28.74 -30.94
N LYS A 38 19.05 29.65 -31.33
CA LYS A 38 19.94 30.40 -30.40
C LYS A 38 19.19 31.15 -29.31
N LYS A 39 18.00 31.72 -29.64
CA LYS A 39 17.17 32.43 -28.64
C LYS A 39 16.54 31.46 -27.65
N ALA A 40 16.02 30.33 -28.12
CA ALA A 40 15.50 29.26 -27.26
C ALA A 40 16.59 28.75 -26.31
N TRP A 41 17.79 28.50 -26.81
CA TRP A 41 18.92 28.07 -25.99
C TRP A 41 19.27 29.11 -24.91
N GLY A 42 19.37 30.39 -25.24
CA GLY A 42 19.66 31.43 -24.26
C GLY A 42 18.63 31.54 -23.15
N LEU A 43 17.34 31.46 -23.50
CA LEU A 43 16.24 31.42 -22.51
C LEU A 43 16.26 30.20 -21.66
N PHE A 44 16.56 29.02 -22.23
CA PHE A 44 16.71 27.75 -21.50
C PHE A 44 17.85 27.83 -20.47
N GLN A 45 19.01 28.42 -20.81
CA GLN A 45 20.10 28.57 -19.84
C GLN A 45 19.68 29.49 -18.67
N GLN A 46 18.99 30.58 -18.95
CA GLN A 46 18.45 31.50 -17.92
C GLN A 46 17.41 30.77 -17.04
N ALA A 47 16.56 29.95 -17.64
CA ALA A 47 15.59 29.15 -16.90
C ALA A 47 16.26 28.15 -15.96
N ARG A 48 17.31 27.45 -16.41
CA ARG A 48 18.12 26.57 -15.58
C ARG A 48 18.70 27.27 -14.37
N GLU A 49 19.24 28.47 -14.56
CA GLU A 49 19.81 29.24 -13.45
C GLU A 49 18.72 29.68 -12.48
N SER A 50 17.61 30.25 -12.97
CA SER A 50 16.47 30.62 -12.12
C SER A 50 15.93 29.42 -11.33
N PHE A 51 15.90 28.21 -11.92
CA PHE A 51 15.47 26.99 -11.22
C PHE A 51 16.47 26.58 -10.13
N ARG A 52 17.77 26.73 -10.35
CA ARG A 52 18.82 26.49 -9.33
C ARG A 52 18.71 27.47 -8.16
N GLU A 53 18.36 28.73 -8.44
CA GLU A 53 18.12 29.76 -7.44
C GLU A 53 16.79 29.53 -6.67
N GLY A 54 15.97 28.54 -7.08
CA GLY A 54 14.68 28.21 -6.47
C GLY A 54 13.48 28.94 -7.02
N ASP A 55 13.68 29.87 -7.99
CA ASP A 55 12.60 30.63 -8.62
C ASP A 55 11.94 29.81 -9.75
N LYS A 56 11.00 28.95 -9.34
CA LYS A 56 10.27 28.03 -10.23
C LYS A 56 9.38 28.78 -11.23
N GLU A 57 8.75 29.88 -10.81
CA GLU A 57 7.82 30.65 -11.66
C GLU A 57 8.57 31.38 -12.77
N LYS A 58 9.65 32.05 -12.43
CA LYS A 58 10.52 32.71 -13.42
C LYS A 58 11.11 31.69 -14.40
N ALA A 59 11.58 30.56 -13.88
CA ALA A 59 12.11 29.48 -14.71
C ALA A 59 11.07 28.98 -15.71
N LEU A 60 9.85 28.70 -15.27
CA LEU A 60 8.77 28.24 -16.12
C LEU A 60 8.38 29.29 -17.16
N GLY A 61 8.29 30.58 -16.78
CA GLY A 61 8.03 31.68 -17.70
C GLY A 61 9.08 31.81 -18.81
N LEU A 62 10.36 31.58 -18.48
CA LEU A 62 11.46 31.59 -19.47
C LEU A 62 11.36 30.39 -20.41
N LEU A 63 10.98 29.22 -19.91
CA LEU A 63 10.79 28.00 -20.73
C LEU A 63 9.59 28.15 -21.69
N LEU A 64 8.49 28.75 -21.24
CA LEU A 64 7.35 29.04 -22.11
C LEU A 64 7.73 29.99 -23.25
N LYS A 65 8.57 31.00 -22.95
CA LYS A 65 9.13 31.89 -24.00
C LYS A 65 10.08 31.11 -24.93
N ALA A 66 10.95 30.24 -24.39
CA ALA A 66 11.85 29.44 -25.20
C ALA A 66 11.11 28.54 -26.18
N GLU A 67 10.01 27.94 -25.75
CA GLU A 67 9.13 27.10 -26.55
C GLU A 67 8.55 27.82 -27.77
N THR A 68 8.23 29.12 -27.68
CA THR A 68 7.76 29.90 -28.84
C THR A 68 8.81 30.03 -29.96
N PHE A 69 10.11 29.88 -29.62
CA PHE A 69 11.21 29.92 -30.57
C PHE A 69 11.63 28.55 -31.09
N ASP A 70 11.42 27.49 -30.29
CA ASP A 70 11.83 26.17 -30.67
C ASP A 70 11.03 25.07 -29.90
N GLN A 71 9.98 24.57 -30.54
CA GLN A 71 9.15 23.50 -30.00
C GLN A 71 9.80 22.10 -30.12
N GLY A 72 10.86 21.97 -30.95
CA GLY A 72 11.59 20.71 -31.14
C GLY A 72 12.71 20.48 -30.10
N PHE A 73 12.90 21.42 -29.20
CA PHE A 73 14.01 21.37 -28.22
C PHE A 73 13.63 20.51 -26.98
N SER A 74 13.83 19.18 -27.07
CA SER A 74 13.48 18.21 -26.02
C SER A 74 13.97 18.58 -24.60
N PRO A 75 15.21 19.04 -24.35
CA PRO A 75 15.66 19.42 -23.01
C PRO A 75 14.82 20.49 -22.31
N LEU A 76 14.13 21.34 -23.06
CA LEU A 76 13.22 22.32 -22.52
C LEU A 76 12.06 21.66 -21.76
N TYR A 77 11.49 20.63 -22.36
CA TYR A 77 10.37 19.90 -21.75
C TYR A 77 10.81 19.07 -20.55
N LEU A 78 12.02 18.50 -20.56
CA LEU A 78 12.58 17.81 -19.40
C LEU A 78 12.74 18.76 -18.20
N LEU A 79 13.24 19.98 -18.45
CA LEU A 79 13.33 20.98 -17.37
C LEU A 79 11.95 21.45 -16.89
N LYS A 80 10.95 21.57 -17.80
CA LYS A 80 9.55 21.79 -17.39
C LYS A 80 9.05 20.67 -16.49
N ALA A 81 9.32 19.41 -16.83
CA ALA A 81 8.93 18.27 -16.03
C ALA A 81 9.52 18.33 -14.60
N ASP A 82 10.83 18.64 -14.48
CA ASP A 82 11.49 18.80 -13.19
C ASP A 82 10.84 19.93 -12.34
N ILE A 83 10.49 21.05 -12.99
CA ILE A 83 9.82 22.17 -12.31
C ILE A 83 8.42 21.75 -11.85
N TYR A 84 7.62 21.10 -12.71
CA TYR A 84 6.27 20.64 -12.36
C TYR A 84 6.31 19.59 -11.25
N ASN A 85 7.28 18.66 -11.27
CA ASN A 85 7.52 17.73 -10.18
C ASN A 85 7.74 18.46 -8.84
N LYS A 86 8.63 19.46 -8.81
CA LYS A 86 8.88 20.29 -7.62
C LYS A 86 7.69 21.16 -7.19
N LYS A 87 6.71 21.39 -8.06
CA LYS A 87 5.44 22.07 -7.77
C LYS A 87 4.34 21.12 -7.34
N GLY A 88 4.54 19.79 -7.48
CA GLY A 88 3.53 18.77 -7.22
C GLY A 88 2.46 18.66 -8.32
N ASP A 89 2.67 19.28 -9.48
CA ASP A 89 1.75 19.20 -10.62
C ASP A 89 2.06 17.98 -11.49
N LYS A 90 1.55 16.84 -11.06
CA LYS A 90 1.83 15.54 -11.69
C LYS A 90 1.36 15.48 -13.15
N ILE A 91 0.22 16.07 -13.46
CA ILE A 91 -0.34 16.03 -14.82
C ILE A 91 0.57 16.77 -15.81
N GLN A 92 1.04 17.96 -15.44
CA GLN A 92 1.93 18.74 -16.31
C GLN A 92 3.34 18.12 -16.38
N GLU A 93 3.82 17.51 -15.29
CA GLU A 93 5.06 16.74 -15.30
C GLU A 93 5.01 15.65 -16.37
N ILE A 94 3.98 14.79 -16.33
CA ILE A 94 3.83 13.68 -17.27
C ILE A 94 3.72 14.16 -18.71
N ARG A 95 2.90 15.19 -18.99
CA ARG A 95 2.76 15.79 -20.34
C ARG A 95 4.11 16.30 -20.87
N ALA A 96 4.88 16.95 -20.02
CA ALA A 96 6.19 17.44 -20.39
C ALA A 96 7.18 16.30 -20.70
N ILE A 97 7.18 15.24 -19.91
CA ILE A 97 8.00 14.04 -20.17
C ILE A 97 7.59 13.37 -21.49
N GLU A 98 6.29 13.15 -21.72
CA GLU A 98 5.79 12.56 -22.99
C GLU A 98 6.22 13.38 -24.21
N THR A 99 6.08 14.73 -24.13
CA THR A 99 6.52 15.62 -25.19
C THR A 99 8.02 15.49 -25.45
N ALA A 100 8.82 15.50 -24.38
CA ALA A 100 10.26 15.35 -24.50
C ALA A 100 10.69 14.05 -25.17
N LEU A 101 10.06 12.93 -24.76
CA LEU A 101 10.37 11.61 -25.29
C LEU A 101 9.86 11.41 -26.72
N ALA A 102 8.77 12.07 -27.11
CA ALA A 102 8.29 12.08 -28.48
C ALA A 102 9.26 12.81 -29.42
N LEU A 103 9.93 13.85 -28.94
CA LEU A 103 10.90 14.62 -29.70
C LEU A 103 12.28 13.94 -29.79
N ASP A 104 12.71 13.27 -28.73
CA ASP A 104 14.00 12.55 -28.67
C ASP A 104 13.89 11.25 -27.87
N SER A 105 13.41 10.20 -28.55
CA SER A 105 13.17 8.90 -27.95
C SER A 105 14.44 8.09 -27.66
N LEU A 106 15.57 8.46 -28.26
CA LEU A 106 16.73 7.55 -28.34
C LEU A 106 17.79 7.79 -27.26
N LYS A 107 17.81 8.94 -26.60
CA LYS A 107 18.93 9.31 -25.71
C LYS A 107 18.53 10.04 -24.44
N SER A 108 17.26 10.27 -24.22
CA SER A 108 16.78 10.92 -23.00
C SER A 108 16.82 9.94 -21.83
N HIS A 109 17.20 10.43 -20.69
CA HIS A 109 17.40 9.71 -19.44
C HIS A 109 16.44 8.53 -19.22
N PRO A 110 16.90 7.30 -19.10
CA PRO A 110 16.05 6.11 -18.94
C PRO A 110 15.04 6.24 -17.80
N TYR A 111 15.40 7.03 -16.79
CA TYR A 111 14.57 7.27 -15.62
C TYR A 111 13.21 7.93 -15.93
N TYR A 112 13.09 8.73 -17.00
CA TYR A 112 11.79 9.29 -17.41
C TYR A 112 10.83 8.22 -17.91
N TYR A 113 11.34 7.14 -18.52
CA TYR A 113 10.50 5.98 -18.84
C TYR A 113 9.98 5.29 -17.58
N PHE A 114 10.78 5.22 -16.51
CA PHE A 114 10.34 4.69 -15.23
C PHE A 114 9.24 5.57 -14.61
N ILE A 115 9.39 6.90 -14.63
CA ILE A 115 8.36 7.83 -14.15
C ILE A 115 7.03 7.66 -14.89
N LEU A 116 7.07 7.55 -16.23
CA LEU A 116 5.87 7.30 -17.03
C LEU A 116 5.25 5.94 -16.71
N ALA A 117 6.09 4.91 -16.54
CA ALA A 117 5.61 3.58 -16.20
C ALA A 117 4.87 3.56 -14.87
N GLU A 118 5.42 4.17 -13.80
CA GLU A 118 4.76 4.30 -12.51
C GLU A 118 3.44 5.08 -12.61
N TYR A 119 3.44 6.19 -13.35
CA TYR A 119 2.22 6.96 -13.58
C TYR A 119 1.12 6.14 -14.25
N TYR A 120 1.43 5.47 -15.38
CA TYR A 120 0.46 4.66 -16.08
C TYR A 120 0.01 3.42 -15.30
N PHE A 121 0.89 2.89 -14.43
CA PHE A 121 0.53 1.83 -13.50
C PHE A 121 -0.51 2.32 -12.48
N ASP A 122 -0.28 3.50 -11.87
CA ASP A 122 -1.21 4.13 -10.92
C ASP A 122 -2.57 4.49 -11.58
N GLU A 123 -2.57 4.77 -12.90
CA GLU A 123 -3.79 4.98 -13.69
C GLU A 123 -4.42 3.68 -14.21
N ALA A 124 -3.91 2.51 -13.82
CA ALA A 124 -4.32 1.19 -14.31
C ALA A 124 -4.19 0.99 -15.84
N ASP A 125 -3.42 1.84 -16.53
CA ASP A 125 -3.04 1.61 -17.93
C ASP A 125 -1.82 0.68 -17.99
N TYR A 126 -2.05 -0.58 -17.63
CA TYR A 126 -0.99 -1.59 -17.54
C TYR A 126 -0.27 -1.83 -18.87
N GLY A 127 -0.95 -1.58 -20.00
CA GLY A 127 -0.35 -1.71 -21.31
C GLY A 127 0.75 -0.68 -21.56
N LYS A 128 0.47 0.59 -21.29
CA LYS A 128 1.48 1.65 -21.38
C LYS A 128 2.55 1.51 -20.29
N ALA A 129 2.16 1.18 -19.06
CA ALA A 129 3.10 0.92 -17.99
C ALA A 129 4.13 -0.14 -18.38
N LEU A 130 3.66 -1.29 -18.86
CA LEU A 130 4.50 -2.40 -19.33
C LEU A 130 5.47 -1.98 -20.44
N ALA A 131 4.99 -1.20 -21.42
CA ALA A 131 5.82 -0.70 -22.52
C ALA A 131 6.93 0.24 -22.01
N HIS A 132 6.60 1.14 -21.07
CA HIS A 132 7.56 2.08 -20.50
C HIS A 132 8.57 1.41 -19.56
N TYR A 133 8.16 0.44 -18.73
CA TYR A 133 9.11 -0.38 -17.94
C TYR A 133 10.05 -1.17 -18.87
N GLY A 134 9.52 -1.74 -19.96
CA GLY A 134 10.35 -2.43 -20.97
C GLY A 134 11.37 -1.51 -21.62
N ARG A 135 10.99 -0.27 -21.95
CA ARG A 135 11.93 0.75 -22.43
C ARG A 135 12.98 1.10 -21.40
N TYR A 136 12.59 1.32 -20.13
CA TYR A 136 13.53 1.56 -19.05
C TYR A 136 14.57 0.44 -18.92
N LEU A 137 14.12 -0.82 -18.88
CA LEU A 137 14.97 -2.00 -18.71
C LEU A 137 15.84 -2.32 -19.94
N SER A 138 15.51 -1.79 -21.12
CA SER A 138 16.32 -1.96 -22.33
C SER A 138 17.64 -1.17 -22.32
N TRP A 139 17.80 -0.26 -21.36
CA TRP A 139 19.03 0.50 -21.15
C TRP A 139 20.03 -0.31 -20.29
N ASP A 140 20.99 0.30 -19.66
CA ASP A 140 22.08 -0.38 -18.96
C ASP A 140 21.58 -1.29 -17.81
N LYS A 141 22.32 -2.39 -17.56
CA LYS A 141 22.08 -3.36 -16.47
C LYS A 141 22.28 -2.78 -15.05
N ARG A 142 22.84 -1.58 -14.91
CA ARG A 142 23.14 -0.89 -13.64
C ARG A 142 22.06 0.09 -13.19
N LEU A 143 20.83 -0.14 -13.58
CA LEU A 143 19.70 0.72 -13.21
C LEU A 143 19.37 0.62 -11.72
N GLN A 144 19.18 1.76 -11.05
CA GLN A 144 18.97 1.83 -9.60
C GLN A 144 17.68 1.14 -9.15
N VAL A 145 16.62 1.23 -9.95
CA VAL A 145 15.30 0.66 -9.63
C VAL A 145 14.96 -0.52 -10.55
N LYS A 146 15.97 -1.24 -11.00
CA LYS A 146 15.79 -2.38 -11.91
C LYS A 146 14.85 -3.45 -11.33
N ALA A 147 15.11 -3.89 -10.10
CA ALA A 147 14.29 -4.92 -9.45
C ALA A 147 12.83 -4.48 -9.28
N VAL A 148 12.61 -3.18 -8.99
CA VAL A 148 11.26 -2.62 -8.92
C VAL A 148 10.59 -2.67 -10.29
N ALA A 149 11.28 -2.23 -11.35
CA ALA A 149 10.73 -2.24 -12.70
C ALA A 149 10.43 -3.66 -13.20
N GLU A 150 11.30 -4.64 -12.92
CA GLU A 150 11.09 -6.04 -13.27
C GLU A 150 9.84 -6.59 -12.55
N ARG A 151 9.69 -6.30 -11.26
CA ARG A 151 8.52 -6.69 -10.48
C ARG A 151 7.24 -6.07 -11.02
N GLN A 152 7.25 -4.77 -11.29
CA GLN A 152 6.08 -4.07 -11.82
C GLN A 152 5.69 -4.55 -13.23
N MET A 153 6.66 -5.00 -14.05
CA MET A 153 6.36 -5.66 -15.32
C MET A 153 5.61 -6.99 -15.12
N GLU A 154 5.96 -7.76 -14.09
CA GLU A 154 5.22 -8.99 -13.74
C GLU A 154 3.80 -8.64 -13.31
N ASN A 155 3.62 -7.62 -12.48
CA ASN A 155 2.32 -7.12 -12.08
C ASN A 155 1.49 -6.65 -13.29
N CYS A 156 2.08 -5.87 -14.21
CA CYS A 156 1.38 -5.46 -15.45
C CYS A 156 0.92 -6.66 -16.28
N ARG A 157 1.75 -7.69 -16.43
CA ARG A 157 1.37 -8.91 -17.20
C ARG A 157 0.24 -9.66 -16.51
N PHE A 158 0.35 -9.82 -15.18
CA PHE A 158 -0.71 -10.43 -14.37
C PHE A 158 -2.03 -9.67 -14.53
N ALA A 159 -2.00 -8.34 -14.37
CA ALA A 159 -3.18 -7.48 -14.47
C ALA A 159 -3.84 -7.54 -15.85
N LEU A 160 -3.05 -7.48 -16.93
CA LEU A 160 -3.56 -7.59 -18.30
C LEU A 160 -4.24 -8.95 -18.55
N GLU A 161 -3.67 -10.04 -18.05
CA GLU A 161 -4.28 -11.36 -18.16
C GLU A 161 -5.56 -11.47 -17.32
N ALA A 162 -5.55 -10.97 -16.09
CA ALA A 162 -6.72 -10.96 -15.21
C ALA A 162 -7.86 -10.14 -15.83
N LEU A 163 -7.58 -8.94 -16.37
CA LEU A 163 -8.57 -8.10 -17.05
C LEU A 163 -9.15 -8.75 -18.32
N ARG A 164 -8.37 -9.61 -18.99
CA ARG A 164 -8.83 -10.34 -20.18
C ARG A 164 -9.74 -11.52 -19.84
N THR A 165 -9.49 -12.20 -18.72
CA THR A 165 -10.10 -13.49 -18.37
C THR A 165 -11.20 -13.41 -17.32
N GLN A 166 -11.26 -12.34 -16.54
CA GLN A 166 -12.20 -12.17 -15.44
C GLN A 166 -13.19 -11.04 -15.73
N THR A 167 -14.41 -11.19 -15.23
CA THR A 167 -15.43 -10.13 -15.27
C THR A 167 -15.38 -9.32 -13.99
N LYS A 168 -15.17 -8.01 -14.11
CA LYS A 168 -15.15 -7.10 -12.95
C LYS A 168 -16.58 -6.78 -12.52
N GLN A 169 -16.88 -7.00 -11.26
CA GLN A 169 -18.02 -6.41 -10.57
C GLN A 169 -17.47 -5.31 -9.66
N PRO A 170 -17.83 -4.03 -9.86
CA PRO A 170 -17.33 -2.98 -9.00
C PRO A 170 -17.82 -3.20 -7.56
N PRO A 171 -16.94 -3.05 -6.55
CA PRO A 171 -17.38 -3.08 -5.16
C PRO A 171 -18.26 -1.87 -4.87
N GLU A 172 -19.16 -2.03 -3.93
CA GLU A 172 -19.97 -0.94 -3.39
C GLU A 172 -19.34 -0.43 -2.10
N VAL A 173 -19.43 0.88 -1.86
CA VAL A 173 -18.99 1.45 -0.58
C VAL A 173 -20.02 1.07 0.48
N PHE A 174 -19.61 0.22 1.41
CA PHE A 174 -20.45 -0.19 2.53
C PHE A 174 -20.50 0.88 3.62
N TYR A 175 -19.36 1.45 3.96
CA TYR A 175 -19.24 2.47 4.97
C TYR A 175 -18.12 3.48 4.66
N GLU A 176 -18.46 4.76 4.77
CA GLU A 176 -17.49 5.85 4.75
C GLU A 176 -17.79 6.85 5.87
N ALA A 177 -16.75 7.53 6.34
CA ALA A 177 -16.88 8.61 7.32
C ALA A 177 -16.16 9.87 6.81
N GLY A 178 -16.23 10.97 7.59
CA GLY A 178 -15.47 12.20 7.31
C GLY A 178 -13.94 12.03 7.37
N CYS A 179 -13.46 10.89 7.87
CA CYS A 179 -12.06 10.50 8.02
C CYS A 179 -11.86 9.05 7.56
N PRO A 180 -10.62 8.58 7.36
CA PRO A 180 -10.34 7.22 6.92
C PRO A 180 -10.91 6.15 7.85
N VAL A 181 -11.56 5.14 7.27
CA VAL A 181 -12.09 3.96 7.95
C VAL A 181 -11.54 2.69 7.33
N TYR A 182 -11.22 1.68 8.16
CA TYR A 182 -10.57 0.46 7.72
C TYR A 182 -10.62 -0.65 8.78
N TRP A 183 -10.09 -1.83 8.47
CA TRP A 183 -10.08 -3.02 9.32
C TRP A 183 -11.48 -3.46 9.73
N PRO A 184 -12.33 -3.87 8.77
CA PRO A 184 -13.64 -4.43 9.08
C PRO A 184 -13.51 -5.76 9.84
N ALA A 185 -14.39 -5.98 10.80
CA ALA A 185 -14.59 -7.27 11.43
C ALA A 185 -16.09 -7.47 11.73
N LEU A 186 -16.58 -8.67 11.54
CA LEU A 186 -17.99 -9.03 11.68
C LEU A 186 -18.10 -10.27 12.56
N ASP A 187 -19.10 -10.30 13.45
CA ASP A 187 -19.42 -11.53 14.15
C ASP A 187 -20.16 -12.52 13.22
N VAL A 188 -20.26 -13.77 13.64
CA VAL A 188 -20.89 -14.82 12.83
C VAL A 188 -22.36 -14.55 12.54
N THR A 189 -23.02 -13.73 13.35
CA THR A 189 -24.45 -13.40 13.18
C THR A 189 -24.68 -12.26 12.17
N GLY A 190 -23.62 -11.52 11.82
CA GLY A 190 -23.71 -10.32 10.98
C GLY A 190 -24.34 -9.11 11.69
N GLN A 191 -24.58 -9.19 13.00
CA GLN A 191 -25.24 -8.11 13.74
C GLN A 191 -24.26 -7.10 14.34
N THR A 192 -23.02 -7.49 14.56
CA THR A 192 -21.97 -6.64 15.14
C THR A 192 -20.89 -6.41 14.11
N PHE A 193 -20.80 -5.19 13.57
CA PHE A 193 -19.76 -4.78 12.64
C PHE A 193 -18.76 -3.86 13.34
N LEU A 194 -17.51 -4.24 13.37
CA LEU A 194 -16.42 -3.44 13.93
C LEU A 194 -15.54 -2.86 12.84
N PHE A 195 -14.96 -1.71 13.08
CA PHE A 195 -13.98 -1.09 12.20
C PHE A 195 -13.08 -0.12 12.97
N THR A 196 -11.96 0.23 12.37
CA THR A 196 -11.05 1.28 12.85
C THR A 196 -11.32 2.58 12.12
N GLU A 197 -11.32 3.69 12.84
CA GLU A 197 -11.40 5.05 12.30
C GLU A 197 -10.17 5.83 12.70
N GLN A 198 -9.62 6.60 11.75
CA GLN A 198 -8.47 7.46 11.97
C GLN A 198 -8.89 8.93 11.92
N ALA A 199 -8.90 9.59 13.07
CA ALA A 199 -9.15 11.03 13.20
C ALA A 199 -7.84 11.76 13.51
N GLY A 200 -7.22 12.34 12.48
CA GLY A 200 -5.88 12.92 12.58
C GLY A 200 -4.83 11.85 12.81
N GLU A 201 -4.13 11.92 13.96
CA GLU A 201 -3.14 10.89 14.35
C GLU A 201 -3.74 9.81 15.27
N GLN A 202 -4.99 9.96 15.68
CA GLN A 202 -5.66 9.04 16.59
C GLN A 202 -6.41 7.96 15.82
N GLU A 203 -6.14 6.69 16.14
CA GLU A 203 -6.88 5.51 15.68
C GLU A 203 -7.72 4.95 16.81
N THR A 204 -9.01 4.73 16.54
CA THR A 204 -9.98 4.16 17.51
C THR A 204 -10.89 3.16 16.84
N MET A 205 -11.43 2.23 17.61
CA MET A 205 -12.39 1.25 17.09
C MET A 205 -13.82 1.69 17.36
N TRP A 206 -14.68 1.37 16.40
CA TRP A 206 -16.10 1.62 16.45
C TRP A 206 -16.89 0.34 16.18
N MET A 207 -18.08 0.32 16.69
CA MET A 207 -19.03 -0.76 16.49
C MET A 207 -20.32 -0.23 15.90
N LEU A 208 -20.82 -0.88 14.85
CA LEU A 208 -22.16 -0.68 14.31
C LEU A 208 -23.08 -1.82 14.74
N GLN A 209 -24.28 -1.47 15.21
CA GLN A 209 -25.36 -2.40 15.45
C GLN A 209 -26.63 -1.81 14.84
N GLY A 210 -27.06 -2.33 13.70
CA GLY A 210 -28.05 -1.65 12.86
C GLY A 210 -27.55 -0.24 12.48
N ASP A 211 -28.40 0.77 12.70
CA ASP A 211 -28.05 2.18 12.41
C ASP A 211 -27.32 2.90 13.55
N ARG A 212 -26.99 2.20 14.62
CA ARG A 212 -26.34 2.82 15.80
C ARG A 212 -24.85 2.56 15.80
N ARG A 213 -24.09 3.64 16.08
CA ARG A 213 -22.64 3.64 16.18
C ARG A 213 -22.19 3.83 17.63
N TYR A 214 -21.30 2.97 18.10
CA TYR A 214 -20.74 2.99 19.45
C TYR A 214 -19.22 3.05 19.38
N ALA A 215 -18.61 4.00 20.09
CA ALA A 215 -17.15 4.02 20.26
C ALA A 215 -16.72 2.94 21.25
N LEU A 216 -15.70 2.18 20.92
CA LEU A 216 -15.04 1.30 21.87
C LEU A 216 -14.01 2.13 22.64
N ASN A 217 -14.29 2.44 23.88
CA ASN A 217 -13.42 3.26 24.71
C ASN A 217 -12.69 2.38 25.72
N PHE A 218 -11.37 2.36 25.62
CA PHE A 218 -10.49 1.73 26.58
C PHE A 218 -9.71 2.80 27.35
N SER A 219 -9.21 2.44 28.53
CA SER A 219 -8.34 3.34 29.30
C SER A 219 -7.04 3.62 28.57
N GLY A 220 -6.55 4.88 28.65
CA GLY A 220 -5.34 5.34 27.97
C GLY A 220 -5.61 6.22 26.75
N ARG A 221 -4.55 6.62 26.08
CA ARG A 221 -4.58 7.48 24.87
C ARG A 221 -3.91 6.83 23.67
N GLU A 222 -3.52 5.59 23.81
CA GLU A 222 -2.83 4.84 22.79
C GLU A 222 -3.78 4.54 21.61
N ASN A 223 -3.21 4.47 20.42
CA ASN A 223 -3.90 4.02 19.21
C ASN A 223 -4.25 2.53 19.31
N TYR A 224 -5.43 2.16 18.84
CA TYR A 224 -5.87 0.76 18.77
C TYR A 224 -6.80 0.52 17.59
N GLY A 225 -6.72 -0.66 17.02
CA GLY A 225 -7.51 -1.02 15.82
C GLY A 225 -7.25 -2.44 15.34
N ALA A 226 -7.67 -2.72 14.12
CA ALA A 226 -7.59 -4.03 13.48
C ALA A 226 -8.26 -5.14 14.34
N PRO A 227 -9.56 -5.04 14.64
CA PRO A 227 -10.28 -6.00 15.45
C PRO A 227 -10.45 -7.34 14.73
N SER A 228 -10.47 -8.43 15.52
CA SER A 228 -10.83 -9.78 15.09
C SER A 228 -11.67 -10.43 16.19
N LEU A 229 -12.81 -11.02 15.83
CA LEU A 229 -13.78 -11.60 16.75
C LEU A 229 -13.75 -13.12 16.71
N THR A 230 -13.95 -13.76 17.86
CA THR A 230 -14.40 -15.16 17.89
C THR A 230 -15.80 -15.29 17.33
N ALA A 231 -16.18 -16.47 16.80
CA ALA A 231 -17.49 -16.66 16.18
C ALA A 231 -18.67 -16.34 17.12
N ASP A 232 -18.52 -16.60 18.41
CA ASP A 232 -19.54 -16.30 19.43
C ASP A 232 -19.57 -14.80 19.82
N GLY A 233 -18.69 -13.97 19.24
CA GLY A 233 -18.58 -12.55 19.51
C GLY A 233 -18.15 -12.19 20.94
N ARG A 234 -17.69 -13.17 21.74
CA ARG A 234 -17.34 -12.96 23.16
C ARG A 234 -15.93 -12.46 23.40
N MET A 235 -15.03 -12.70 22.47
CA MET A 235 -13.63 -12.25 22.56
C MET A 235 -13.29 -11.44 21.31
N MET A 236 -12.63 -10.31 21.55
CA MET A 236 -12.09 -9.45 20.50
C MET A 236 -10.59 -9.35 20.69
N TYR A 237 -9.85 -9.74 19.66
CA TYR A 237 -8.41 -9.52 19.57
C TYR A 237 -8.16 -8.28 18.70
N PHE A 238 -7.18 -7.46 19.06
CA PHE A 238 -6.88 -6.24 18.32
C PHE A 238 -5.47 -5.76 18.58
N SER A 239 -5.00 -4.85 17.76
CA SER A 239 -3.70 -4.20 17.90
C SER A 239 -3.84 -2.96 18.77
N ARG A 240 -2.92 -2.75 19.72
CA ARG A 240 -2.83 -1.54 20.53
C ARG A 240 -1.39 -1.08 20.64
N GLU A 241 -1.18 0.22 20.54
CA GLU A 241 0.13 0.87 20.72
C GLU A 241 0.66 0.58 22.12
N ASN A 242 1.94 0.21 22.21
CA ASN A 242 2.56 -0.24 23.47
C ASN A 242 3.44 0.82 24.13
N GLY A 243 3.38 2.10 23.69
CA GLY A 243 4.17 3.21 24.22
C GLY A 243 5.65 3.22 23.81
N ARG A 244 6.08 2.27 22.95
CA ARG A 244 7.44 2.18 22.38
C ARG A 244 7.47 2.51 20.88
N ASN A 245 6.46 3.23 20.39
CA ASN A 245 6.19 3.46 18.95
C ASN A 245 5.98 2.15 18.16
N SER A 246 5.44 1.14 18.79
CA SER A 246 5.12 -0.16 18.23
C SER A 246 3.75 -0.62 18.73
N PHE A 247 3.29 -1.75 18.21
CA PHE A 247 1.99 -2.34 18.54
C PHE A 247 2.17 -3.73 19.13
N ASP A 248 1.31 -4.06 20.09
CA ASP A 248 1.14 -5.37 20.68
C ASP A 248 -0.29 -5.87 20.41
N ILE A 249 -0.49 -7.17 20.48
CA ILE A 249 -1.82 -7.80 20.39
C ILE A 249 -2.42 -7.92 21.78
N TYR A 250 -3.67 -7.47 21.90
CA TYR A 250 -4.47 -7.51 23.12
C TYR A 250 -5.75 -8.31 22.88
N VAL A 251 -6.38 -8.76 23.96
CA VAL A 251 -7.71 -9.36 23.97
C VAL A 251 -8.62 -8.60 24.94
N ALA A 252 -9.86 -8.35 24.52
CA ALA A 252 -10.94 -7.87 25.37
C ALA A 252 -12.11 -8.85 25.38
N TYR A 253 -12.83 -8.90 26.49
CA TYR A 253 -13.97 -9.79 26.71
C TYR A 253 -15.27 -9.00 26.69
N ARG A 254 -16.28 -9.51 26.00
CA ARG A 254 -17.60 -8.85 25.90
C ARG A 254 -18.33 -8.92 27.24
N LEU A 255 -18.72 -7.76 27.77
CA LEU A 255 -19.46 -7.64 29.02
C LEU A 255 -20.95 -7.46 28.78
N SER A 256 -21.33 -6.77 27.71
CA SER A 256 -22.71 -6.57 27.26
C SER A 256 -22.74 -6.39 25.74
N ASP A 257 -23.92 -6.13 25.18
CA ASP A 257 -24.06 -5.90 23.73
C ASP A 257 -23.19 -4.76 23.22
N THR A 258 -22.88 -3.77 24.04
CA THR A 258 -22.13 -2.57 23.62
C THR A 258 -20.87 -2.29 24.44
N SER A 259 -20.54 -3.14 25.43
CA SER A 259 -19.39 -2.89 26.32
C SER A 259 -18.41 -4.06 26.37
N TRP A 260 -17.14 -3.73 26.53
CA TRP A 260 -16.01 -4.65 26.58
C TRP A 260 -15.19 -4.44 27.86
N SER A 261 -14.50 -5.48 28.30
CA SER A 261 -13.54 -5.39 29.42
C SER A 261 -12.35 -4.50 29.07
N GLU A 262 -11.60 -4.06 30.07
CA GLU A 262 -10.27 -3.54 29.81
C GLU A 262 -9.42 -4.59 29.08
N PRO A 263 -8.59 -4.15 28.12
CA PRO A 263 -7.78 -5.04 27.31
C PRO A 263 -6.67 -5.72 28.12
N VAL A 264 -6.46 -7.00 27.87
CA VAL A 264 -5.37 -7.80 28.41
C VAL A 264 -4.31 -8.00 27.33
N ASN A 265 -3.06 -7.56 27.59
CA ASN A 265 -1.94 -7.82 26.68
C ASN A 265 -1.66 -9.32 26.63
N LEU A 266 -1.51 -9.90 25.43
CA LEU A 266 -1.23 -11.33 25.28
C LEU A 266 0.16 -11.73 25.78
N GLY A 267 1.10 -10.77 25.83
CA GLY A 267 2.46 -11.00 26.31
C GLY A 267 3.25 -11.97 25.44
N ALA A 268 4.43 -12.35 25.96
CA ALA A 268 5.25 -13.36 25.29
C ALA A 268 4.58 -14.74 25.36
N PRO A 269 4.72 -15.55 24.27
CA PRO A 269 5.58 -15.36 23.12
C PRO A 269 4.88 -14.67 21.92
N VAL A 270 3.61 -14.25 22.05
CA VAL A 270 2.87 -13.59 20.97
C VAL A 270 3.46 -12.22 20.73
N ASN A 271 3.55 -11.39 21.75
CA ASN A 271 4.16 -10.06 21.68
C ASN A 271 5.66 -10.13 21.98
N THR A 272 6.45 -9.34 21.25
CA THR A 272 7.90 -9.22 21.39
C THR A 272 8.31 -7.75 21.55
N ASP A 273 9.58 -7.44 21.40
CA ASP A 273 10.04 -6.04 21.27
C ASP A 273 9.83 -5.47 19.86
N GLY A 274 9.36 -6.30 18.91
CA GLY A 274 9.02 -5.93 17.55
C GLY A 274 7.64 -5.27 17.41
N TRP A 275 7.12 -5.32 16.19
CA TRP A 275 5.77 -4.89 15.86
C TRP A 275 4.91 -6.13 15.64
N GLU A 276 3.88 -6.29 16.47
CA GLU A 276 2.87 -7.34 16.35
C GLU A 276 1.50 -6.71 16.21
N ALA A 277 0.82 -6.99 15.10
CA ALA A 277 -0.48 -6.36 14.81
C ALA A 277 -1.37 -7.22 13.91
N GLN A 278 -2.59 -6.70 13.69
CA GLN A 278 -3.56 -7.26 12.76
C GLN A 278 -3.85 -8.74 13.06
N PRO A 279 -4.33 -9.04 14.26
CA PRO A 279 -4.67 -10.41 14.63
C PRO A 279 -5.85 -10.94 13.82
N ALA A 280 -5.82 -12.25 13.54
CA ALA A 280 -6.94 -13.02 13.02
C ALA A 280 -7.12 -14.27 13.89
N VAL A 281 -8.16 -14.26 14.70
CA VAL A 281 -8.46 -15.38 15.60
C VAL A 281 -9.39 -16.38 14.90
N SER A 282 -9.19 -17.67 15.16
CA SER A 282 -10.14 -18.71 14.71
C SER A 282 -11.51 -18.57 15.38
N ALA A 283 -12.52 -19.12 14.75
CA ALA A 283 -13.91 -19.10 15.23
C ALA A 283 -14.05 -19.54 16.69
N ASP A 284 -13.29 -20.56 17.11
CA ASP A 284 -13.26 -21.12 18.46
C ASP A 284 -12.27 -20.44 19.42
N GLY A 285 -11.49 -19.45 18.92
CA GLY A 285 -10.51 -18.71 19.70
C GLY A 285 -9.28 -19.54 20.10
N THR A 286 -8.97 -20.64 19.39
CA THR A 286 -7.83 -21.52 19.71
C THR A 286 -6.62 -21.33 18.81
N ARG A 287 -6.78 -20.63 17.66
CA ARG A 287 -5.71 -20.32 16.70
C ARG A 287 -5.61 -18.82 16.53
N LEU A 288 -4.40 -18.30 16.50
CA LEU A 288 -4.12 -16.89 16.28
C LEU A 288 -3.12 -16.73 15.15
N TYR A 289 -3.52 -16.03 14.11
CA TYR A 289 -2.66 -15.55 13.04
C TYR A 289 -2.45 -14.05 13.23
N PHE A 290 -1.28 -13.53 12.90
CA PHE A 290 -0.99 -12.11 13.05
C PHE A 290 0.21 -11.71 12.22
N ALA A 291 0.30 -10.43 11.89
CA ALA A 291 1.46 -9.86 11.23
C ALA A 291 2.52 -9.44 12.26
N SER A 292 3.79 -9.68 11.96
CA SER A 292 4.90 -9.30 12.82
C SER A 292 6.19 -9.07 12.04
N THR A 293 7.00 -8.13 12.55
CA THR A 293 8.35 -7.83 12.05
C THR A 293 9.45 -8.51 12.88
N ARG A 294 9.09 -9.50 13.70
CA ARG A 294 10.04 -10.24 14.55
C ARG A 294 11.11 -10.95 13.75
N GLU A 295 12.24 -11.22 14.38
CA GLU A 295 13.32 -12.00 13.77
C GLU A 295 12.86 -13.41 13.37
N GLY A 296 13.46 -13.94 12.28
CA GLY A 296 13.14 -15.26 11.74
C GLY A 296 12.05 -15.27 10.69
N GLY A 297 11.55 -14.09 10.27
CA GLY A 297 10.68 -13.91 9.12
C GLY A 297 11.41 -14.00 7.78
N ARG A 298 10.72 -13.71 6.69
CA ARG A 298 11.25 -13.74 5.32
C ARG A 298 11.33 -12.37 4.67
N GLY A 299 10.43 -11.46 5.07
CA GLY A 299 10.26 -10.14 4.46
C GLY A 299 10.31 -8.99 5.46
N GLY A 300 9.54 -7.95 5.17
CA GLY A 300 9.37 -6.80 6.06
C GLY A 300 8.45 -7.14 7.21
N SER A 301 7.17 -7.41 6.91
CA SER A 301 6.23 -8.04 7.83
C SER A 301 5.84 -9.42 7.31
N ASP A 302 5.69 -10.36 8.20
CA ASP A 302 5.34 -11.74 7.90
C ASP A 302 4.10 -12.16 8.70
N ILE A 303 3.35 -13.13 8.20
CA ILE A 303 2.25 -13.74 8.94
C ILE A 303 2.78 -14.88 9.79
N TRP A 304 2.50 -14.81 11.06
CA TRP A 304 2.85 -15.79 12.08
C TRP A 304 1.61 -16.47 12.63
N PHE A 305 1.79 -17.63 13.20
CA PHE A 305 0.73 -18.50 13.70
C PHE A 305 1.05 -19.06 15.07
N SER A 306 0.08 -19.05 16.00
CA SER A 306 0.19 -19.60 17.35
C SER A 306 -1.08 -20.36 17.76
N TYR A 307 -0.94 -21.36 18.62
CA TYR A 307 -2.04 -22.09 19.26
C TYR A 307 -2.25 -21.63 20.69
N LEU A 308 -3.52 -21.54 21.10
CA LEU A 308 -3.87 -21.37 22.51
C LEU A 308 -3.58 -22.65 23.29
N LEU A 309 -2.75 -22.54 24.31
CA LEU A 309 -2.42 -23.66 25.20
C LEU A 309 -3.37 -23.70 26.42
N ARG A 310 -3.69 -22.53 26.99
CA ARG A 310 -4.53 -22.42 28.19
C ARG A 310 -5.11 -21.03 28.33
N ARG A 311 -6.31 -20.93 28.94
CA ARG A 311 -6.89 -19.68 29.45
C ARG A 311 -6.88 -19.72 30.98
N GLU A 312 -6.38 -18.65 31.58
CA GLU A 312 -6.37 -18.46 33.03
C GLU A 312 -7.69 -17.86 33.53
N ALA A 313 -8.01 -18.03 34.80
CA ALA A 313 -9.25 -17.50 35.39
C ALA A 313 -9.30 -15.97 35.40
N ASP A 314 -8.16 -15.32 35.39
CA ASP A 314 -8.02 -13.84 35.34
C ASP A 314 -8.06 -13.25 33.91
N GLY A 315 -8.36 -14.07 32.92
CA GLY A 315 -8.45 -13.67 31.52
C GLY A 315 -7.13 -13.69 30.75
N ARG A 316 -5.99 -14.00 31.38
CA ARG A 316 -4.72 -14.19 30.67
C ARG A 316 -4.79 -15.46 29.83
N GLN A 317 -4.07 -15.43 28.72
CA GLN A 317 -4.00 -16.53 27.75
C GLN A 317 -2.54 -16.96 27.56
N LEU A 318 -2.29 -18.26 27.59
CA LEU A 318 -0.98 -18.80 27.27
C LEU A 318 -1.00 -19.35 25.84
N TRP A 319 -0.12 -18.84 25.01
CA TRP A 319 -0.01 -19.21 23.61
C TRP A 319 1.28 -20.00 23.35
N SER A 320 1.29 -20.82 22.30
CA SER A 320 2.48 -21.53 21.85
C SER A 320 3.49 -20.56 21.22
N GLN A 321 4.75 -20.98 21.08
CA GLN A 321 5.73 -20.24 20.28
C GLN A 321 5.21 -20.06 18.85
N PRO A 322 5.14 -18.80 18.35
CA PRO A 322 4.68 -18.53 17.00
C PRO A 322 5.59 -19.14 15.94
N ARG A 323 4.98 -19.56 14.82
CA ARG A 323 5.67 -20.10 13.65
C ARG A 323 5.45 -19.21 12.46
N CYS A 324 6.53 -18.88 11.73
CA CYS A 324 6.46 -18.20 10.45
C CYS A 324 5.80 -19.09 9.41
N LEU A 325 4.82 -18.59 8.66
CA LEU A 325 4.09 -19.40 7.68
C LEU A 325 4.87 -19.55 6.37
N TYR A 326 4.66 -20.68 5.71
CA TYR A 326 5.45 -21.11 4.55
C TYR A 326 5.26 -20.19 3.33
N PHE A 327 4.13 -19.51 3.22
CA PHE A 327 3.80 -18.63 2.09
C PHE A 327 4.30 -17.21 2.24
N ASN A 328 4.93 -16.83 3.37
CA ASN A 328 5.57 -15.54 3.46
C ASN A 328 6.70 -15.39 2.41
N THR A 329 6.91 -14.18 1.94
CA THR A 329 7.85 -13.85 0.86
C THR A 329 8.94 -12.88 1.33
N GLY A 330 9.72 -12.33 0.42
CA GLY A 330 10.62 -11.20 0.70
C GLY A 330 9.92 -9.84 0.74
N GLY A 331 8.61 -9.78 0.49
CA GLY A 331 7.76 -8.61 0.61
C GLY A 331 7.14 -8.46 1.99
N ASP A 332 5.99 -7.77 2.04
CA ASP A 332 5.16 -7.65 3.23
C ASP A 332 3.94 -8.57 3.10
N GLU A 333 3.71 -9.45 4.05
CA GLU A 333 2.47 -10.18 4.25
C GLU A 333 1.78 -9.65 5.50
N MET A 334 0.51 -9.24 5.38
CA MET A 334 -0.22 -8.58 6.46
C MET A 334 -1.74 -8.81 6.39
N ALA A 335 -2.45 -8.28 7.38
CA ALA A 335 -3.92 -8.31 7.43
C ALA A 335 -4.51 -9.72 7.25
N PRO A 336 -4.07 -10.74 7.99
CA PRO A 336 -4.67 -12.06 7.88
C PRO A 336 -6.14 -12.03 8.30
N PHE A 337 -6.96 -12.85 7.66
CA PHE A 337 -8.32 -13.18 8.06
C PHE A 337 -8.55 -14.67 7.86
N LEU A 338 -8.82 -15.42 8.92
CA LEU A 338 -9.17 -16.82 8.84
C LEU A 338 -10.69 -16.96 8.68
N TYR A 339 -11.11 -17.57 7.57
CA TYR A 339 -12.52 -17.84 7.33
C TYR A 339 -13.08 -18.86 8.33
N PHE A 340 -14.38 -18.85 8.52
CA PHE A 340 -15.08 -19.71 9.50
C PHE A 340 -14.95 -21.23 9.25
N ASP A 341 -14.42 -21.63 8.08
CA ASP A 341 -14.06 -23.01 7.77
C ASP A 341 -12.79 -23.49 8.49
N ASN A 342 -12.06 -22.58 9.16
CA ASN A 342 -10.77 -22.79 9.82
C ASN A 342 -9.63 -23.27 8.90
N LYS A 343 -9.78 -23.13 7.58
CA LYS A 343 -8.81 -23.59 6.56
C LYS A 343 -8.40 -22.47 5.63
N THR A 344 -9.36 -21.66 5.17
CA THR A 344 -9.10 -20.58 4.21
C THR A 344 -8.61 -19.35 4.94
N LEU A 345 -7.34 -19.00 4.72
CA LEU A 345 -6.75 -17.75 5.22
C LEU A 345 -6.65 -16.76 4.06
N PHE A 346 -7.22 -15.58 4.24
CA PHE A 346 -7.02 -14.42 3.36
C PHE A 346 -5.94 -13.52 3.96
N PHE A 347 -5.18 -12.84 3.12
CA PHE A 347 -4.14 -11.90 3.55
C PHE A 347 -3.78 -10.92 2.44
N ALA A 348 -3.19 -9.80 2.79
CA ALA A 348 -2.65 -8.83 1.85
C ALA A 348 -1.15 -9.05 1.66
N SER A 349 -0.66 -8.96 0.42
CA SER A 349 0.76 -9.09 0.12
C SER A 349 1.19 -8.24 -1.08
N ASP A 350 2.42 -7.73 -1.03
CA ASP A 350 3.15 -7.16 -2.17
C ASP A 350 4.27 -8.09 -2.66
N GLY A 351 4.39 -9.27 -2.09
CA GLY A 351 5.40 -10.27 -2.43
C GLY A 351 5.05 -11.16 -3.62
N TYR A 352 3.79 -11.24 -4.04
CA TYR A 352 3.31 -12.02 -5.19
C TYR A 352 2.95 -11.12 -6.37
N ALA A 353 2.94 -11.70 -7.58
CA ALA A 353 2.44 -10.98 -8.76
C ALA A 353 0.94 -10.69 -8.61
N GLY A 354 0.57 -9.42 -8.78
CA GLY A 354 -0.79 -8.94 -8.55
C GLY A 354 -1.19 -7.79 -9.45
N MET A 355 -2.33 -7.18 -9.11
CA MET A 355 -2.88 -6.03 -9.83
C MET A 355 -2.21 -4.72 -9.42
N GLY A 356 -1.78 -4.64 -8.16
CA GLY A 356 -1.40 -3.39 -7.54
C GLY A 356 -0.15 -3.44 -6.68
N ARG A 357 -0.24 -2.71 -5.60
CA ARG A 357 0.81 -2.61 -4.58
C ARG A 357 0.68 -3.78 -3.60
N LYS A 358 -0.40 -3.79 -2.82
CA LYS A 358 -0.79 -4.93 -1.99
C LYS A 358 -2.12 -5.46 -2.49
N ASP A 359 -2.12 -6.71 -2.87
CA ASP A 359 -3.30 -7.43 -3.30
C ASP A 359 -3.75 -8.41 -2.21
N ILE A 360 -5.03 -8.79 -2.24
CA ILE A 360 -5.57 -9.84 -1.39
C ILE A 360 -5.37 -11.20 -2.05
N TYR A 361 -4.82 -12.12 -1.27
CA TYR A 361 -4.62 -13.52 -1.62
C TYR A 361 -5.38 -14.42 -0.65
N LYS A 362 -5.63 -15.65 -1.06
CA LYS A 362 -6.12 -16.71 -0.20
C LYS A 362 -5.26 -17.96 -0.30
N VAL A 363 -5.19 -18.71 0.81
CA VAL A 363 -4.45 -19.95 0.91
C VAL A 363 -5.19 -20.95 1.83
N ASP A 364 -5.07 -22.22 1.57
CA ASP A 364 -5.47 -23.27 2.52
C ASP A 364 -4.31 -23.50 3.51
N VAL A 365 -4.53 -23.19 4.79
CA VAL A 365 -3.48 -23.32 5.83
C VAL A 365 -3.20 -24.76 6.27
N GLU A 366 -4.04 -25.69 5.87
CA GLU A 366 -3.84 -27.14 6.11
C GLU A 366 -3.06 -27.81 4.97
N GLN A 367 -2.86 -27.11 3.84
CA GLN A 367 -2.17 -27.63 2.66
C GLN A 367 -1.03 -26.69 2.25
N VAL A 368 0.09 -27.28 1.83
CA VAL A 368 1.20 -26.48 1.28
C VAL A 368 0.94 -26.24 -0.21
N THR A 369 0.14 -25.20 -0.49
CA THR A 369 -0.20 -24.77 -1.85
C THR A 369 0.17 -23.29 -2.06
N PRO A 370 0.49 -22.87 -3.30
CA PRO A 370 0.71 -21.44 -3.57
C PRO A 370 -0.55 -20.62 -3.26
N PRO A 371 -0.41 -19.43 -2.69
CA PRO A 371 -1.53 -18.52 -2.53
C PRO A 371 -2.15 -18.12 -3.87
N LEU A 372 -3.46 -17.97 -3.88
CA LEU A 372 -4.24 -17.56 -5.03
C LEU A 372 -4.71 -16.12 -4.87
N ASN A 373 -4.38 -15.25 -5.84
CA ASN A 373 -4.94 -13.90 -5.94
C ASN A 373 -6.47 -13.99 -6.12
N ILE A 374 -7.25 -13.22 -5.34
CA ILE A 374 -8.73 -13.31 -5.38
C ILE A 374 -9.38 -12.55 -6.54
N GLY A 375 -8.58 -11.86 -7.35
CA GLY A 375 -9.00 -11.33 -8.63
C GLY A 375 -9.45 -9.88 -8.63
N ILE A 376 -9.86 -9.41 -9.82
CA ILE A 376 -10.08 -8.00 -10.17
C ILE A 376 -11.34 -7.36 -9.56
N THR A 377 -12.21 -8.14 -8.93
CA THR A 377 -13.37 -7.61 -8.20
C THR A 377 -12.93 -6.90 -6.92
N VAL A 378 -11.88 -7.39 -6.28
CA VAL A 378 -11.31 -6.82 -5.05
C VAL A 378 -10.00 -6.08 -5.35
N ASN A 379 -9.07 -6.74 -6.04
CA ASN A 379 -7.73 -6.23 -6.26
C ASN A 379 -7.69 -5.20 -7.39
N THR A 380 -7.00 -4.09 -7.15
CA THR A 380 -6.81 -2.97 -8.07
C THR A 380 -5.33 -2.57 -8.15
N GLN A 381 -5.00 -1.47 -8.84
CA GLN A 381 -3.65 -0.91 -8.85
C GLN A 381 -3.20 -0.30 -7.51
N ARG A 382 -4.09 -0.27 -6.50
CA ARG A 382 -3.89 0.36 -5.20
C ARG A 382 -3.49 -0.65 -4.13
N ASP A 383 -3.55 -0.23 -2.87
CA ASP A 383 -3.41 -1.11 -1.71
C ASP A 383 -4.79 -1.59 -1.26
N GLU A 384 -5.05 -2.90 -1.29
CA GLU A 384 -6.18 -3.54 -0.66
C GLU A 384 -5.70 -4.31 0.58
N PHE A 385 -6.46 -4.19 1.67
CA PHE A 385 -6.13 -4.85 2.94
C PHE A 385 -7.36 -5.00 3.84
N GLY A 386 -7.22 -5.77 4.92
CA GLY A 386 -8.30 -5.98 5.88
C GLY A 386 -9.50 -6.69 5.26
N PHE A 387 -9.27 -7.60 4.30
CA PHE A 387 -10.34 -8.37 3.66
C PHE A 387 -10.92 -9.38 4.62
N MET A 388 -12.23 -9.45 4.68
CA MET A 388 -12.99 -10.46 5.40
C MET A 388 -14.20 -10.93 4.61
N VAL A 389 -14.73 -12.09 4.96
CA VAL A 389 -15.95 -12.66 4.36
C VAL A 389 -16.94 -12.96 5.48
N ASP A 390 -18.21 -12.67 5.26
CA ASP A 390 -19.27 -13.01 6.21
C ASP A 390 -19.45 -14.53 6.36
N ALA A 391 -20.19 -14.97 7.37
CA ALA A 391 -20.39 -16.39 7.64
C ALA A 391 -21.13 -17.13 6.52
N SER A 392 -21.92 -16.41 5.68
CA SER A 392 -22.60 -17.00 4.53
C SER A 392 -21.67 -17.26 3.35
N GLY A 393 -20.52 -16.63 3.30
CA GLY A 393 -19.59 -16.65 2.16
C GLY A 393 -20.05 -15.83 0.95
N GLN A 394 -21.13 -15.04 1.09
CA GLN A 394 -21.71 -14.28 -0.03
C GLN A 394 -21.18 -12.84 -0.10
N TRP A 395 -20.82 -12.25 1.03
CA TRP A 395 -20.37 -10.88 1.13
C TRP A 395 -18.93 -10.81 1.64
N GLY A 396 -18.10 -10.10 0.90
CA GLY A 396 -16.75 -9.76 1.32
C GLY A 396 -16.64 -8.26 1.59
N TYR A 397 -15.94 -7.89 2.66
CA TYR A 397 -15.65 -6.51 3.05
C TYR A 397 -14.15 -6.31 3.03
N PHE A 398 -13.69 -5.17 2.60
CA PHE A 398 -12.25 -4.85 2.57
C PHE A 398 -12.02 -3.34 2.64
N SER A 399 -10.82 -2.98 2.98
CA SER A 399 -10.38 -1.59 3.01
C SER A 399 -9.63 -1.25 1.73
N SER A 400 -10.00 -0.16 1.08
CA SER A 400 -9.32 0.32 -0.12
C SER A 400 -9.26 1.85 -0.15
N ASP A 401 -8.26 2.38 -0.84
CA ASP A 401 -8.09 3.81 -1.09
C ASP A 401 -8.84 4.24 -2.37
N ILE A 402 -10.15 4.08 -2.38
CA ILE A 402 -11.00 4.53 -3.49
C ILE A 402 -11.12 6.06 -3.42
N SER A 403 -10.86 6.74 -4.54
CA SER A 403 -10.95 8.21 -4.68
C SER A 403 -10.11 9.03 -3.67
N GLY A 404 -9.01 8.45 -3.16
CA GLY A 404 -8.08 9.14 -2.25
C GLY A 404 -8.54 9.18 -0.78
N LYS A 405 -9.63 8.46 -0.45
CA LYS A 405 -10.09 8.23 0.92
C LYS A 405 -10.17 6.73 1.19
N ARG A 406 -9.76 6.32 2.39
CA ARG A 406 -9.96 4.94 2.84
C ARG A 406 -11.39 4.74 3.28
N CYS A 407 -12.04 3.73 2.71
CA CYS A 407 -13.40 3.31 3.01
C CYS A 407 -13.49 1.77 3.06
N ILE A 408 -14.62 1.27 3.54
CA ILE A 408 -14.96 -0.15 3.56
C ILE A 408 -16.07 -0.42 2.56
#